data_7a276389f4eb0a39cc5b016c246df04d
#
_entry.id   7a276389f4eb0a39cc5b016c246df04d
#
_cell.length_a   1.000
_cell.length_b   1.000
_cell.length_c   1.000
_cell.angle_alpha   90.00
_cell.angle_beta   90.00
_cell.angle_gamma   90.00
#
_symmetry.space_group_name_H-M   'P 1'
#
loop_
_entity.id
_entity.type
_entity.pdbx_description
1 polymer ?
#
loop_
_entity_poly.entity_id
_entity_poly.type
_entity_poly.pdbx_seq_one_letter_code
_entity_poly.pdbx_strand_id
1 'polypeptide(L)'
;MGFGAHAAANFTTIPKALKGMSAYLAAVLKTMICYPRLHLRIGLDELPSFEQTTAKTAVTNGRCFANGFWVCPDAKADDGLFDLMVGEAVGPLTILGLIPKLWRGTHVNEPVVKMYRASRVTLESDEPLVVEADGEILYSETHRLEVDILPKKLQVFV
;
A
#
# COMPACT_ATOMS: atom_id res chain seq x y z
N MET A 1 -0.27 3.80 -0.75
CA MET A 1 -0.42 4.54 -2.02
C MET A 1 -1.29 3.77 -3.00
N GLY A 2 -2.26 4.42 -3.59
CA GLY A 2 -2.89 4.19 -4.88
C GLY A 2 -3.97 3.13 -5.02
N PHE A 3 -3.87 1.94 -4.44
CA PHE A 3 -4.83 0.85 -4.72
C PHE A 3 -6.25 1.16 -4.20
N GLY A 4 -6.37 1.69 -3.00
CA GLY A 4 -7.67 2.02 -2.40
C GLY A 4 -8.41 3.11 -3.16
N ALA A 5 -7.70 4.17 -3.54
CA ALA A 5 -8.26 5.28 -4.32
C ALA A 5 -8.71 4.84 -5.72
N HIS A 6 -7.90 4.03 -6.42
CA HIS A 6 -8.28 3.45 -7.71
C HIS A 6 -9.40 2.42 -7.58
N ALA A 7 -9.45 1.65 -6.49
CA ALA A 7 -10.55 0.73 -6.23
C ALA A 7 -11.86 1.49 -5.98
N ALA A 8 -11.83 2.58 -5.22
CA ALA A 8 -12.99 3.45 -5.01
C ALA A 8 -13.48 4.11 -6.30
N ALA A 9 -12.58 4.63 -7.13
CA ALA A 9 -12.91 5.19 -8.44
C ALA A 9 -13.48 4.13 -9.39
N ASN A 10 -12.93 2.92 -9.40
CA ASN A 10 -13.42 1.81 -10.21
C ASN A 10 -14.74 1.23 -9.71
N PHE A 11 -15.10 1.41 -8.43
CA PHE A 11 -16.38 0.96 -7.89
C PHE A 11 -17.57 1.60 -8.61
N THR A 12 -17.43 2.85 -9.02
CA THR A 12 -18.48 3.57 -9.78
C THR A 12 -18.69 3.04 -11.20
N THR A 13 -17.72 2.30 -11.75
CA THR A 13 -17.75 1.76 -13.13
C THR A 13 -18.18 0.30 -13.19
N ILE A 14 -18.54 -0.32 -12.05
CA ILE A 14 -19.01 -1.70 -12.00
C ILE A 14 -20.47 -1.81 -12.41
N PRO A 15 -20.87 -2.88 -13.13
CA PRO A 15 -22.26 -3.10 -13.48
C PRO A 15 -23.15 -3.11 -12.24
N LYS A 16 -24.25 -2.34 -12.27
CA LYS A 16 -25.25 -2.25 -11.18
C LYS A 16 -25.88 -3.58 -10.79
N ALA A 17 -25.68 -4.63 -11.60
CA ALA A 17 -26.12 -5.99 -11.31
C ALA A 17 -25.34 -6.66 -10.17
N LEU A 18 -24.09 -6.23 -9.90
CA LEU A 18 -23.28 -6.71 -8.79
C LEU A 18 -23.55 -5.83 -7.56
N LYS A 19 -23.86 -6.45 -6.42
CA LYS A 19 -24.17 -5.76 -5.16
C LYS A 19 -23.31 -6.31 -4.02
N GLY A 20 -23.01 -5.46 -3.03
CA GLY A 20 -22.30 -5.86 -1.82
C GLY A 20 -20.89 -6.41 -2.10
N MET A 21 -20.54 -7.54 -1.49
CA MET A 21 -19.19 -8.13 -1.54
C MET A 21 -18.74 -8.50 -2.96
N SER A 22 -19.65 -8.93 -3.83
CA SER A 22 -19.31 -9.27 -5.22
C SER A 22 -18.93 -8.05 -6.05
N ALA A 23 -19.59 -6.90 -5.84
CA ALA A 23 -19.22 -5.64 -6.47
C ALA A 23 -17.86 -5.14 -5.98
N TYR A 24 -17.60 -5.25 -4.67
CA TYR A 24 -16.32 -4.92 -4.09
C TYR A 24 -15.20 -5.80 -4.67
N LEU A 25 -15.38 -7.12 -4.72
CA LEU A 25 -14.41 -8.04 -5.29
C LEU A 25 -14.14 -7.76 -6.78
N ALA A 26 -15.18 -7.45 -7.55
CA ALA A 26 -15.02 -7.07 -8.97
C ALA A 26 -14.26 -5.75 -9.14
N ALA A 27 -14.48 -4.74 -8.26
CA ALA A 27 -13.72 -3.49 -8.24
C ALA A 27 -12.26 -3.73 -7.93
N VAL A 28 -11.99 -4.54 -6.92
CA VAL A 28 -10.64 -4.94 -6.54
C VAL A 28 -9.96 -5.65 -7.71
N LEU A 29 -10.57 -6.65 -8.32
CA LEU A 29 -10.01 -7.39 -9.45
C LEU A 29 -9.75 -6.48 -10.66
N LYS A 30 -10.69 -5.61 -11.00
CA LYS A 30 -10.51 -4.64 -12.08
C LYS A 30 -9.33 -3.70 -11.81
N THR A 31 -9.26 -3.17 -10.59
CA THR A 31 -8.16 -2.30 -10.18
C THR A 31 -6.82 -3.05 -10.24
N MET A 32 -6.78 -4.30 -9.82
CA MET A 32 -5.58 -5.14 -9.86
C MET A 32 -5.06 -5.39 -11.28
N ILE A 33 -5.97 -5.56 -12.25
CA ILE A 33 -5.62 -5.79 -13.66
C ILE A 33 -5.15 -4.50 -14.32
N CYS A 34 -5.79 -3.37 -13.98
CA CYS A 34 -5.55 -2.06 -14.59
C CYS A 34 -4.57 -1.19 -13.80
N TYR A 35 -3.97 -1.72 -12.70
CA TYR A 35 -3.11 -0.92 -11.84
C TYR A 35 -1.80 -0.56 -12.55
N PRO A 36 -1.44 0.72 -12.60
CA PRO A 36 -0.19 1.14 -13.21
C PRO A 36 1.00 0.55 -12.43
N ARG A 37 1.96 0.05 -13.15
CA ARG A 37 3.26 -0.32 -12.59
C ARG A 37 4.06 0.97 -12.41
N LEU A 38 4.41 1.28 -11.20
CA LEU A 38 5.18 2.47 -10.88
C LEU A 38 6.66 2.11 -10.71
N HIS A 39 7.52 2.86 -11.36
CA HIS A 39 8.94 2.81 -11.08
C HIS A 39 9.24 3.82 -9.96
N LEU A 40 9.62 3.30 -8.79
CA LEU A 40 9.88 4.10 -7.61
C LEU A 40 11.35 4.08 -7.26
N ARG A 41 11.89 5.26 -6.95
CA ARG A 41 13.11 5.41 -6.17
C ARG A 41 12.70 5.54 -4.70
N ILE A 42 13.21 4.64 -3.87
CA ILE A 42 12.84 4.49 -2.46
C ILE A 42 14.05 4.83 -1.61
N GLY A 43 13.93 5.85 -0.78
CA GLY A 43 14.90 6.22 0.25
C GLY A 43 14.38 5.85 1.63
N LEU A 44 15.26 5.29 2.45
CA LEU A 44 14.96 4.86 3.82
C LEU A 44 16.02 5.43 4.76
N ASP A 45 15.62 6.38 5.61
CA ASP A 45 16.52 7.10 6.51
C ASP A 45 17.72 7.69 5.74
N GLU A 46 18.95 7.46 6.21
CA GLU A 46 20.20 7.90 5.59
C GLU A 46 20.83 6.82 4.67
N LEU A 47 20.11 5.73 4.41
CA LEU A 47 20.62 4.67 3.54
C LEU A 47 20.57 5.08 2.06
N PRO A 48 21.46 4.53 1.21
CA PRO A 48 21.37 4.74 -0.23
C PRO A 48 19.99 4.36 -0.77
N SER A 49 19.41 5.22 -1.59
CA SER A 49 18.14 4.93 -2.25
C SER A 49 18.31 3.80 -3.27
N PHE A 50 17.25 3.03 -3.46
CA PHE A 50 17.16 1.96 -4.45
C PHE A 50 15.94 2.13 -5.34
N GLU A 51 15.98 1.53 -6.52
CA GLU A 51 14.89 1.58 -7.49
C GLU A 51 14.14 0.25 -7.52
N GLN A 52 12.81 0.33 -7.60
CA GLN A 52 11.95 -0.84 -7.64
C GLN A 52 10.70 -0.56 -8.49
N THR A 53 10.39 -1.46 -9.42
CA THR A 53 9.10 -1.43 -10.11
C THR A 53 8.05 -2.12 -9.24
N THR A 54 7.05 -1.37 -8.81
CA THR A 54 6.07 -1.82 -7.84
C THR A 54 4.64 -1.82 -8.39
N ALA A 55 3.83 -2.75 -7.91
CA ALA A 55 2.39 -2.71 -8.06
C ALA A 55 1.73 -1.99 -6.87
N LYS A 56 2.32 -2.08 -5.68
CA LYS A 56 1.82 -1.42 -4.48
C LYS A 56 2.95 -1.15 -3.50
N THR A 57 2.92 0.04 -2.93
CA THR A 57 3.76 0.43 -1.80
C THR A 57 2.88 0.94 -0.67
N ALA A 58 3.09 0.47 0.55
CA ALA A 58 2.37 0.91 1.73
C ALA A 58 3.36 1.28 2.83
N VAL A 59 3.25 2.50 3.34
CA VAL A 59 3.95 2.99 4.54
C VAL A 59 2.94 2.99 5.67
N THR A 60 3.20 2.26 6.73
CA THR A 60 2.24 2.09 7.82
C THR A 60 2.91 2.23 9.19
N ASN A 61 2.13 2.69 10.17
CA ASN A 61 2.49 2.65 11.60
C ASN A 61 1.67 1.60 12.36
N GLY A 62 0.85 0.82 11.64
CA GLY A 62 -0.03 -0.19 12.21
C GLY A 62 -0.08 -1.45 11.35
N ARG A 63 -0.60 -2.53 11.93
CA ARG A 63 -0.59 -3.87 11.32
C ARG A 63 -1.60 -4.04 10.20
N CYS A 64 -2.76 -3.39 10.33
CA CYS A 64 -3.94 -3.67 9.51
C CYS A 64 -4.35 -2.45 8.68
N PHE A 65 -4.88 -2.73 7.49
CA PHE A 65 -5.51 -1.78 6.60
C PHE A 65 -6.91 -2.29 6.20
N ALA A 66 -7.87 -1.37 5.96
CA ALA A 66 -9.19 -1.68 5.40
C ALA A 66 -9.85 -2.95 5.97
N ASN A 67 -10.24 -2.94 7.24
CA ASN A 67 -11.07 -3.99 7.87
C ASN A 67 -10.50 -5.42 7.86
N GLY A 68 -9.20 -5.60 8.00
CA GLY A 68 -8.64 -6.93 8.27
C GLY A 68 -7.56 -7.42 7.31
N PHE A 69 -7.06 -6.57 6.43
CA PHE A 69 -5.85 -6.89 5.68
C PHE A 69 -4.60 -6.59 6.52
N TRP A 70 -3.86 -7.60 6.87
CA TRP A 70 -2.61 -7.51 7.63
C TRP A 70 -1.47 -7.10 6.70
N VAL A 71 -1.38 -5.83 6.37
CA VAL A 71 -0.37 -5.33 5.40
C VAL A 71 1.03 -5.40 5.96
N CYS A 72 1.20 -5.03 7.23
CA CYS A 72 2.47 -5.12 7.95
C CYS A 72 2.24 -5.85 9.30
N PRO A 73 2.15 -7.19 9.30
CA PRO A 73 1.70 -7.96 10.46
C PRO A 73 2.57 -7.79 11.71
N ASP A 74 3.85 -7.46 11.54
CA ASP A 74 4.82 -7.27 12.62
C ASP A 74 4.97 -5.82 13.07
N ALA A 75 4.21 -4.88 12.49
CA ALA A 75 4.29 -3.46 12.79
C ALA A 75 3.97 -3.17 14.28
N LYS A 76 4.70 -2.20 14.84
CA LYS A 76 4.54 -1.71 16.21
C LYS A 76 4.34 -0.21 16.19
N ALA A 77 3.20 0.26 16.68
CA ALA A 77 2.82 1.67 16.61
C ALA A 77 3.62 2.60 17.53
N ASP A 78 4.39 2.06 18.47
CA ASP A 78 5.09 2.79 19.53
C ASP A 78 6.62 2.72 19.47
N ASP A 79 7.19 2.06 18.47
CA ASP A 79 8.64 1.86 18.34
C ASP A 79 9.37 2.97 17.57
N GLY A 80 8.63 3.93 17.02
CA GLY A 80 9.19 5.08 16.32
C GLY A 80 9.65 4.77 14.89
N LEU A 81 9.16 3.69 14.30
CA LEU A 81 9.46 3.30 12.92
C LEU A 81 8.18 3.08 12.12
N PHE A 82 8.21 3.43 10.85
CA PHE A 82 7.26 2.93 9.88
C PHE A 82 7.65 1.52 9.42
N ASP A 83 6.65 0.70 9.16
CA ASP A 83 6.79 -0.51 8.40
C ASP A 83 6.38 -0.25 6.95
N LEU A 84 7.28 -0.56 6.02
CA LEU A 84 7.11 -0.35 4.58
C LEU A 84 6.97 -1.69 3.89
N MET A 85 5.84 -1.91 3.24
CA MET A 85 5.63 -3.03 2.33
C MET A 85 5.80 -2.55 0.88
N VAL A 86 6.67 -3.21 0.14
CA VAL A 86 6.88 -2.99 -1.31
C VAL A 86 6.51 -4.27 -2.04
N GLY A 87 5.39 -4.25 -2.74
CA GLY A 87 4.96 -5.35 -3.61
C GLY A 87 5.47 -5.15 -5.03
N GLU A 88 6.23 -6.11 -5.56
CA GLU A 88 6.73 -6.08 -6.93
C GLU A 88 5.59 -6.07 -7.95
N ALA A 89 5.85 -5.52 -9.12
CA ALA A 89 4.92 -5.55 -10.24
C ALA A 89 4.83 -6.96 -10.83
N VAL A 90 3.78 -7.68 -10.46
CA VAL A 90 3.51 -9.05 -10.90
C VAL A 90 2.22 -9.15 -11.70
N GLY A 91 1.99 -10.30 -12.32
CA GLY A 91 0.77 -10.56 -13.09
C GLY A 91 -0.48 -10.71 -12.21
N PRO A 92 -1.69 -10.53 -12.82
CA PRO A 92 -2.97 -10.56 -12.09
C PRO A 92 -3.22 -11.85 -11.31
N LEU A 93 -2.79 -13.00 -11.83
CA LEU A 93 -2.97 -14.30 -11.16
C LEU A 93 -2.15 -14.40 -9.88
N THR A 94 -0.92 -13.89 -9.89
CA THR A 94 -0.07 -13.81 -8.68
C THR A 94 -0.72 -12.92 -7.64
N ILE A 95 -1.22 -11.75 -8.05
CA ILE A 95 -1.90 -10.82 -7.15
C ILE A 95 -3.14 -11.49 -6.54
N LEU A 96 -3.96 -12.19 -7.34
CA LEU A 96 -5.14 -12.92 -6.85
C LEU A 96 -4.76 -13.95 -5.78
N GLY A 97 -3.63 -14.64 -5.96
CA GLY A 97 -3.08 -15.59 -4.97
C GLY A 97 -2.57 -14.91 -3.68
N LEU A 98 -2.21 -13.62 -3.73
CA LEU A 98 -1.76 -12.88 -2.55
C LEU A 98 -2.92 -12.40 -1.66
N ILE A 99 -4.14 -12.25 -2.17
CA ILE A 99 -5.28 -11.74 -1.39
C ILE A 99 -5.55 -12.57 -0.12
N PRO A 100 -5.71 -13.91 -0.19
CA PRO A 100 -5.93 -14.70 1.03
C PRO A 100 -4.72 -14.70 1.96
N LYS A 101 -3.51 -14.50 1.42
CA LYS A 101 -2.29 -14.38 2.22
C LYS A 101 -2.22 -13.04 2.95
N LEU A 102 -2.68 -11.95 2.33
CA LEU A 102 -2.83 -10.64 2.96
C LEU A 102 -3.80 -10.69 4.16
N TRP A 103 -4.90 -11.44 4.05
CA TRP A 103 -5.82 -11.61 5.17
C TRP A 103 -5.22 -12.38 6.36
N ARG A 104 -4.27 -13.27 6.08
CA ARG A 104 -3.57 -14.07 7.11
C ARG A 104 -2.25 -13.45 7.56
N GLY A 105 -1.80 -12.36 6.95
CA GLY A 105 -0.48 -11.77 7.18
C GLY A 105 0.69 -12.61 6.65
N THR A 106 0.43 -13.65 5.85
CA THR A 106 1.48 -14.58 5.37
C THR A 106 2.11 -14.16 4.03
N HIS A 107 1.59 -13.12 3.40
CA HIS A 107 2.14 -12.54 2.17
C HIS A 107 3.58 -12.02 2.32
N VAL A 108 3.99 -11.66 3.53
CA VAL A 108 5.36 -11.21 3.85
C VAL A 108 6.43 -12.27 3.56
N ASN A 109 6.03 -13.55 3.47
CA ASN A 109 6.93 -14.66 3.12
C ASN A 109 7.05 -14.88 1.60
N GLU A 110 6.36 -14.09 0.79
CA GLU A 110 6.40 -14.23 -0.66
C GLU A 110 7.60 -13.47 -1.24
N PRO A 111 8.33 -14.07 -2.21
CA PRO A 111 9.51 -13.43 -2.81
C PRO A 111 9.25 -12.07 -3.44
N VAL A 112 8.01 -11.86 -3.91
CA VAL A 112 7.53 -10.63 -4.57
C VAL A 112 7.11 -9.54 -3.60
N VAL A 113 7.20 -9.78 -2.30
CA VAL A 113 6.90 -8.81 -1.25
C VAL A 113 8.18 -8.55 -0.44
N LYS A 114 8.54 -7.28 -0.35
CA LYS A 114 9.70 -6.84 0.45
C LYS A 114 9.19 -6.00 1.61
N MET A 115 9.73 -6.26 2.78
CA MET A 115 9.42 -5.52 3.99
C MET A 115 10.65 -4.75 4.45
N TYR A 116 10.44 -3.47 4.79
CA TYR A 116 11.48 -2.59 5.31
C TYR A 116 10.95 -1.84 6.52
N ARG A 117 11.86 -1.23 7.28
CA ARG A 117 11.53 -0.36 8.42
C ARG A 117 12.40 0.87 8.38
N ALA A 118 11.81 2.03 8.63
CA ALA A 118 12.52 3.31 8.63
C ALA A 118 11.74 4.36 9.42
N SER A 119 12.44 5.36 9.96
CA SER A 119 11.82 6.53 10.60
C SER A 119 11.42 7.59 9.58
N ARG A 120 12.13 7.62 8.44
CA ARG A 120 11.87 8.48 7.29
C ARG A 120 11.81 7.64 6.02
N VAL A 121 10.78 7.86 5.21
CA VAL A 121 10.59 7.21 3.91
C VAL A 121 10.45 8.29 2.84
N THR A 122 11.26 8.21 1.80
CA THR A 122 11.13 9.04 0.59
C THR A 122 10.77 8.17 -0.59
N LEU A 123 9.76 8.57 -1.34
CA LEU A 123 9.30 7.88 -2.56
C LEU A 123 9.31 8.90 -3.69
N GLU A 124 10.02 8.60 -4.76
CA GLU A 124 10.10 9.42 -5.96
C GLU A 124 9.74 8.60 -7.19
N SER A 125 9.10 9.24 -8.18
CA SER A 125 8.75 8.62 -9.46
C SER A 125 8.71 9.67 -10.57
N ASP A 126 9.08 9.25 -11.76
CA ASP A 126 8.90 10.06 -12.98
C ASP A 126 7.42 10.14 -13.38
N GLU A 127 6.60 9.18 -12.91
CA GLU A 127 5.15 9.17 -13.12
C GLU A 127 4.42 9.77 -11.91
N PRO A 128 3.25 10.41 -12.10
CA PRO A 128 2.47 10.96 -11.01
C PRO A 128 2.07 9.90 -9.98
N LEU A 129 2.32 10.18 -8.72
CA LEU A 129 1.93 9.34 -7.59
C LEU A 129 0.56 9.76 -7.08
N VAL A 130 -0.33 8.78 -6.91
CA VAL A 130 -1.57 8.95 -6.15
C VAL A 130 -1.33 8.48 -4.72
N VAL A 131 -1.42 9.40 -3.78
CA VAL A 131 -1.19 9.14 -2.36
C VAL A 131 -2.52 9.15 -1.61
N GLU A 132 -2.76 8.07 -0.89
CA GLU A 132 -3.91 7.89 0.00
C GLU A 132 -3.42 7.69 1.43
N ALA A 133 -4.06 8.31 2.39
CA ALA A 133 -3.89 8.00 3.80
C ALA A 133 -5.27 7.87 4.46
N ASP A 134 -5.46 6.81 5.24
CA ASP A 134 -6.66 6.51 6.02
C ASP A 134 -7.98 6.60 5.24
N GLY A 135 -7.94 6.27 3.94
CA GLY A 135 -9.10 6.26 3.05
C GLY A 135 -9.33 7.55 2.28
N GLU A 136 -8.51 8.59 2.49
CA GLU A 136 -8.60 9.86 1.79
C GLU A 136 -7.44 10.05 0.81
N ILE A 137 -7.73 10.61 -0.37
CA ILE A 137 -6.69 10.97 -1.34
C ILE A 137 -6.08 12.30 -0.90
N LEU A 138 -4.80 12.25 -0.51
CA LEU A 138 -4.06 13.44 -0.12
C LEU A 138 -3.46 14.16 -1.33
N TYR A 139 -2.89 13.39 -2.26
CA TYR A 139 -2.25 13.91 -3.48
C TYR A 139 -2.59 13.01 -4.66
N SER A 140 -2.84 13.61 -5.83
CA SER A 140 -3.16 12.89 -7.08
C SER A 140 -2.09 13.01 -8.15
N GLU A 141 -1.17 13.97 -8.03
CA GLU A 141 -0.19 14.32 -9.08
C GLU A 141 1.19 14.69 -8.49
N THR A 142 1.57 14.12 -7.35
CA THR A 142 2.90 14.37 -6.81
C THR A 142 3.93 13.41 -7.41
N HIS A 143 5.15 13.88 -7.62
CA HIS A 143 6.28 13.06 -8.07
C HIS A 143 7.21 12.67 -6.92
N ARG A 144 7.05 13.29 -5.76
CA ARG A 144 7.82 13.03 -4.57
C ARG A 144 6.92 13.03 -3.34
N LEU A 145 7.10 12.04 -2.50
CA LEU A 145 6.50 11.94 -1.18
C LEU A 145 7.61 11.72 -0.15
N GLU A 146 7.59 12.50 0.92
CA GLU A 146 8.43 12.31 2.09
C GLU A 146 7.55 12.15 3.31
N VAL A 147 7.81 11.13 4.11
CA VAL A 147 7.02 10.78 5.30
C VAL A 147 7.98 10.57 6.46
N ASP A 148 7.81 11.38 7.49
CA ASP A 148 8.56 11.29 8.74
C ASP A 148 7.65 10.83 9.87
N ILE A 149 8.12 9.90 10.71
CA ILE A 149 7.39 9.52 11.90
C ILE A 149 7.64 10.56 13.02
N LEU A 150 6.58 10.89 13.74
CA LEU A 150 6.65 11.75 14.94
C LEU A 150 6.40 10.86 16.16
N PRO A 151 7.44 10.30 16.79
CA PRO A 151 7.28 9.33 17.85
C PRO A 151 6.55 9.94 19.05
N LYS A 152 5.64 9.17 19.66
CA LYS A 152 4.94 9.53 20.93
C LYS A 152 4.19 10.87 20.90
N LYS A 153 3.78 11.35 19.73
CA LYS A 153 3.00 12.60 19.60
C LYS A 153 1.52 12.41 19.95
N LEU A 154 0.99 11.22 19.80
CA LEU A 154 -0.38 10.89 20.12
C LEU A 154 -0.43 10.05 21.40
N GLN A 155 -1.21 10.49 22.39
CA GLN A 155 -1.52 9.71 23.59
C GLN A 155 -2.88 9.05 23.39
N VAL A 156 -2.95 7.75 23.54
CA VAL A 156 -4.19 6.97 23.49
C VAL A 156 -4.46 6.34 24.85
N PHE A 157 -5.71 6.41 25.28
CA PHE A 157 -6.16 5.68 26.46
C PHE A 157 -6.46 4.25 26.06
N VAL A 158 -5.94 3.30 26.80
CA VAL A 158 -6.17 1.85 26.65
C VAL A 158 -6.86 1.30 27.87
#